data_291163261084cae1e3b3e53a2be876c9
#
_entry.id   291163261084cae1e3b3e53a2be876c9
#
_cell.length_a   1.000
_cell.length_b   1.000
_cell.length_c   1.000
_cell.angle_alpha   90.00
_cell.angle_beta   90.00
_cell.angle_gamma   90.00
#
_symmetry.space_group_name_H-M   'P 1'
#
loop_
_entity.id
_entity.type
_entity.pdbx_description
1 polymer ?
#
loop_
_entity_poly.entity_id
_entity_poly.type
_entity_poly.pdbx_seq_one_letter_code
_entity_poly.pdbx_strand_id
1 'polypeptide(L)'
;METPSSSPTVNPPETPQPPGCPLTAALNAIGGKWSMICLYWLDSGTRRFNELQRLMPEISHKLLTETLRNLEQEGLVSRTDFSEVPLRVEYKISPYGESVRLLIEAVRTWGRAHLERRKP
;
A
#
# COMPACT_ATOMS: atom_id res chain seq x y z
N MET A 1 -27.84 -4.61 -17.47
CA MET A 1 -27.71 -3.80 -16.80
C MET A 1 -27.50 -3.39 -16.20
N GLU A 2 -27.38 -3.99 -16.19
CA GLU A 2 -27.24 -3.37 -15.35
C GLU A 2 -26.88 -2.90 -14.83
N THR A 3 -27.07 -3.40 -15.08
CA THR A 3 -26.86 -2.65 -14.35
C THR A 3 -26.59 -2.11 -13.95
N PRO A 4 -26.77 -2.36 -14.01
CA PRO A 4 -26.55 -1.55 -13.42
C PRO A 4 -26.32 -1.15 -13.09
N SER A 5 -26.39 -1.41 -13.20
CA SER A 5 -26.26 -0.72 -12.64
C SER A 5 -26.02 -0.43 -12.16
N SER A 6 -26.08 -0.68 -12.27
CA SER A 6 -25.90 -0.19 -11.62
C SER A 6 -25.43 -0.04 -11.14
N SER A 7 -25.45 -0.33 -11.22
CA SER A 7 -24.98 -0.02 -10.58
C SER A 7 -24.43 0.02 -10.20
N PRO A 8 -24.48 -0.07 -10.19
CA PRO A 8 -23.87 0.03 -9.71
C PRO A 8 -23.31 -0.09 -9.23
N THR A 9 -23.39 -0.37 -9.10
CA THR A 9 -22.93 -0.51 -8.51
C THR A 9 -22.25 -0.78 -8.24
N VAL A 10 -22.24 -0.91 -8.29
CA VAL A 10 -21.65 -1.27 -7.95
C VAL A 10 -21.25 -1.85 -7.71
N ASN A 11 -21.30 -2.02 -7.61
CA ASN A 11 -20.99 -2.78 -7.31
C ASN A 11 -20.60 -3.42 -7.43
N PRO A 12 -20.61 -3.63 -7.35
CA PRO A 12 -20.32 -4.45 -7.51
C PRO A 12 -19.95 -5.19 -7.67
N PRO A 13 -19.82 -5.25 -7.36
CA PRO A 13 -19.55 -6.18 -7.63
C PRO A 13 -19.71 -6.91 -8.12
N GLU A 14 -20.19 -6.59 -7.69
CA GLU A 14 -20.50 -7.54 -8.33
C GLU A 14 -20.22 -7.63 -9.72
N THR A 15 -19.81 -6.65 -10.47
CA THR A 15 -19.30 -6.92 -11.78
C THR A 15 -17.93 -7.52 -11.62
N PRO A 16 -17.77 -8.80 -11.89
CA PRO A 16 -16.44 -9.38 -11.72
C PRO A 16 -15.50 -8.73 -12.71
N GLN A 17 -14.36 -8.34 -12.22
CA GLN A 17 -13.31 -7.86 -13.11
C GLN A 17 -12.80 -9.04 -13.93
N PRO A 18 -12.46 -8.83 -15.20
CA PRO A 18 -11.85 -9.90 -15.99
C PRO A 18 -10.57 -10.38 -15.30
N PRO A 19 -10.31 -11.70 -15.32
CA PRO A 19 -9.04 -12.18 -14.79
C PRO A 19 -7.89 -11.48 -15.51
N GLY A 20 -6.91 -11.04 -14.75
CA GLY A 20 -5.74 -10.39 -15.30
C GLY A 20 -5.88 -8.93 -15.66
N CYS A 21 -6.96 -8.27 -15.24
CA CYS A 21 -7.10 -6.83 -15.44
C CYS A 21 -5.94 -6.12 -14.72
N PRO A 22 -5.05 -5.41 -15.44
CA PRO A 22 -3.88 -4.82 -14.81
C PRO A 22 -4.21 -3.80 -13.72
N LEU A 23 -5.24 -2.99 -13.92
CA LEU A 23 -5.60 -2.00 -12.92
C LEU A 23 -6.12 -2.68 -11.65
N THR A 24 -6.98 -3.70 -11.82
CA THR A 24 -7.48 -4.45 -10.68
C THR A 24 -6.34 -5.15 -9.94
N ALA A 25 -5.41 -5.74 -10.68
CA ALA A 25 -4.26 -6.40 -10.06
C ALA A 25 -3.44 -5.42 -9.23
N ALA A 26 -3.19 -4.23 -9.76
CA ALA A 26 -2.43 -3.21 -9.03
C ALA A 26 -3.15 -2.78 -7.76
N LEU A 27 -4.45 -2.51 -7.86
CA LEU A 27 -5.22 -2.06 -6.71
C LEU A 27 -5.34 -3.15 -5.65
N ASN A 28 -5.44 -4.42 -6.07
CA ASN A 28 -5.48 -5.52 -5.13
C ASN A 28 -4.13 -5.69 -4.40
N ALA A 29 -3.04 -5.52 -5.13
CA ALA A 29 -1.72 -5.70 -4.54
C ALA A 29 -1.38 -4.60 -3.54
N ILE A 30 -1.72 -3.37 -3.88
CA ILE A 30 -1.35 -2.22 -3.05
C ILE A 30 -2.45 -1.88 -2.06
N GLY A 31 -3.69 -2.04 -2.45
CA GLY A 31 -4.86 -2.02 -1.57
C GLY A 31 -4.95 -0.90 -0.55
N GLY A 32 -5.28 0.31 -0.99
CA GLY A 32 -5.68 1.35 -0.08
C GLY A 32 -4.58 2.30 0.35
N LYS A 33 -5.01 3.27 1.09
CA LYS A 33 -4.21 4.42 1.50
C LYS A 33 -2.96 4.03 2.29
N TRP A 34 -3.14 3.17 3.29
CA TRP A 34 -2.04 2.89 4.21
C TRP A 34 -0.95 2.03 3.61
N SER A 35 -1.31 1.15 2.65
CA SER A 35 -0.31 0.36 1.94
C SER A 35 0.62 1.27 1.14
N MET A 36 0.06 2.23 0.44
CA MET A 36 0.84 3.19 -0.35
C MET A 36 1.75 4.02 0.54
N ILE A 37 1.22 4.51 1.66
CA ILE A 37 2.00 5.32 2.60
C ILE A 37 3.11 4.50 3.24
N CYS A 38 2.82 3.24 3.60
CA CYS A 38 3.85 2.32 4.12
C CYS A 38 4.99 2.16 3.13
N LEU A 39 4.65 1.90 1.88
CA LEU A 39 5.66 1.73 0.84
C LEU A 39 6.50 3.00 0.66
N TYR A 40 5.86 4.15 0.74
CA TYR A 40 6.57 5.41 0.65
C TYR A 40 7.63 5.53 1.75
N TRP A 41 7.26 5.23 2.99
CA TRP A 41 8.22 5.33 4.10
C TRP A 41 9.31 4.28 4.02
N LEU A 42 9.00 3.09 3.51
CA LEU A 42 9.99 2.03 3.35
C LEU A 42 10.93 2.29 2.17
N ASP A 43 10.51 3.14 1.23
CA ASP A 43 11.35 3.47 0.09
C ASP A 43 12.64 4.17 0.51
N SER A 44 12.61 4.90 1.61
CA SER A 44 13.79 5.61 2.10
C SER A 44 14.70 4.75 2.97
N GLY A 45 14.34 3.51 3.23
CA GLY A 45 15.21 2.60 3.98
C GLY A 45 14.45 1.62 4.83
N THR A 46 15.21 0.67 5.38
CA THR A 46 14.70 -0.34 6.28
C THR A 46 14.17 0.29 7.57
N ARG A 47 13.03 -0.24 8.06
CA ARG A 47 12.41 0.30 9.25
C ARG A 47 11.87 -0.79 10.14
N ARG A 48 11.88 -0.53 11.44
CA ARG A 48 11.21 -1.38 12.42
C ARG A 48 9.75 -0.96 12.54
N PHE A 49 8.94 -1.85 13.08
CA PHE A 49 7.51 -1.60 13.27
C PHE A 49 7.27 -0.28 14.02
N ASN A 50 7.97 -0.08 15.13
CA ASN A 50 7.74 1.13 15.93
C ASN A 50 8.13 2.40 15.21
N GLU A 51 9.13 2.33 14.34
CA GLU A 51 9.50 3.48 13.52
C GLU A 51 8.39 3.83 12.55
N LEU A 52 7.81 2.81 11.90
CA LEU A 52 6.69 3.04 10.99
C LEU A 52 5.49 3.61 11.74
N GLN A 53 5.22 3.10 12.94
CA GLN A 53 4.10 3.60 13.74
C GLN A 53 4.29 5.08 14.06
N ARG A 54 5.52 5.50 14.38
CA ARG A 54 5.78 6.91 14.65
C ARG A 54 5.63 7.79 13.43
N LEU A 55 5.98 7.26 12.26
CA LEU A 55 5.85 8.01 11.00
C LEU A 55 4.39 8.10 10.54
N MET A 56 3.56 7.20 11.04
CA MET A 56 2.13 7.14 10.68
C MET A 56 1.30 7.09 11.96
N PRO A 57 1.27 8.21 12.72
CA PRO A 57 0.63 8.16 14.04
C PRO A 57 -0.86 7.92 14.01
N GLU A 58 -1.51 8.12 12.86
CA GLU A 58 -2.96 7.96 12.74
C GLU A 58 -3.40 6.53 12.46
N ILE A 59 -2.46 5.65 12.08
CA ILE A 59 -2.83 4.26 11.82
C ILE A 59 -2.82 3.48 13.13
N SER A 60 -3.82 2.60 13.32
CA SER A 60 -3.83 1.75 14.50
C SER A 60 -2.77 0.66 14.39
N HIS A 61 -2.35 0.14 15.55
CA HIS A 61 -1.38 -0.96 15.60
C HIS A 61 -1.89 -2.16 14.80
N LYS A 62 -3.18 -2.47 14.96
CA LYS A 62 -3.78 -3.61 14.26
C LYS A 62 -3.74 -3.40 12.75
N LEU A 63 -4.11 -2.21 12.29
CA LEU A 63 -4.16 -1.94 10.86
C LEU A 63 -2.76 -1.92 10.26
N LEU A 64 -1.78 -1.38 10.97
CA LEU A 64 -0.39 -1.40 10.49
C LEU A 64 0.12 -2.83 10.36
N THR A 65 -0.20 -3.67 11.36
CA THR A 65 0.17 -5.09 11.31
C THR A 65 -0.42 -5.76 10.08
N GLU A 66 -1.72 -5.53 9.84
CA GLU A 66 -2.41 -6.13 8.70
C GLU A 66 -1.85 -5.61 7.37
N THR A 67 -1.57 -4.31 7.32
CA THR A 67 -1.03 -3.68 6.12
C THR A 67 0.32 -4.29 5.75
N LEU A 68 1.21 -4.40 6.73
CA LEU A 68 2.54 -4.98 6.49
C LEU A 68 2.45 -6.44 6.09
N ARG A 69 1.53 -7.19 6.72
CA ARG A 69 1.34 -8.59 6.36
C ARG A 69 0.87 -8.73 4.91
N ASN A 70 -0.08 -7.89 4.50
CA ASN A 70 -0.58 -7.93 3.13
C ASN A 70 0.51 -7.57 2.12
N LEU A 71 1.31 -6.55 2.42
CA LEU A 71 2.41 -6.16 1.53
C LEU A 71 3.46 -7.26 1.44
N GLU A 72 3.71 -7.95 2.55
CA GLU A 72 4.63 -9.08 2.55
C GLU A 72 4.08 -10.24 1.71
N GLN A 73 2.80 -10.54 1.84
CA GLN A 73 2.15 -11.59 1.05
C GLN A 73 2.18 -11.29 -0.44
N GLU A 74 2.07 -10.02 -0.80
CA GLU A 74 2.15 -9.61 -2.20
C GLU A 74 3.60 -9.59 -2.72
N GLY A 75 4.56 -9.83 -1.84
CA GLY A 75 5.96 -9.86 -2.23
C GLY A 75 6.60 -8.49 -2.36
N LEU A 76 5.91 -7.44 -1.94
CA LEU A 76 6.42 -6.06 -2.08
C LEU A 76 7.33 -5.66 -0.93
N VAL A 77 7.19 -6.30 0.22
CA VAL A 77 7.92 -5.98 1.44
C VAL A 77 8.54 -7.25 1.97
N SER A 78 9.80 -7.16 2.41
CA SER A 78 10.51 -8.23 3.08
C SER A 78 10.53 -7.98 4.58
N ARG A 79 10.27 -9.02 5.34
CA ARG A 79 10.33 -8.97 6.80
C ARG A 79 11.48 -9.84 7.27
N THR A 80 12.37 -9.29 8.08
CA THR A 80 13.48 -10.03 8.64
C THR A 80 13.37 -10.07 10.15
N ASP A 81 13.33 -11.27 10.69
CA ASP A 81 13.32 -11.50 12.14
C ASP A 81 14.72 -11.90 12.54
N PHE A 82 15.35 -11.11 13.40
CA PHE A 82 16.74 -11.33 13.78
C PHE A 82 16.89 -12.29 14.96
N SER A 83 15.76 -12.76 15.52
CA SER A 83 15.77 -13.74 16.61
C SER A 83 16.64 -13.29 17.78
N GLU A 84 16.60 -12.01 18.10
CA GLU A 84 17.38 -11.41 19.18
C GLU A 84 16.52 -11.20 20.41
N VAL A 85 17.18 -10.90 21.54
CA VAL A 85 16.52 -10.48 22.76
C VAL A 85 17.10 -9.12 23.12
N PRO A 86 16.29 -8.04 23.09
CA PRO A 86 14.85 -8.02 22.74
C PRO A 86 14.61 -8.30 21.26
N LEU A 87 13.39 -8.73 20.95
CA LEU A 87 13.02 -9.07 19.58
C LEU A 87 13.25 -7.90 18.63
N ARG A 88 13.90 -8.19 17.50
CA ARG A 88 14.11 -7.20 16.45
C ARG A 88 13.57 -7.75 15.14
N VAL A 89 12.60 -7.03 14.57
CA VAL A 89 12.01 -7.34 13.28
C VAL A 89 12.11 -6.09 12.41
N GLU A 90 12.61 -6.25 11.20
CA GLU A 90 12.78 -5.13 10.28
C GLU A 90 12.03 -5.39 8.99
N TYR A 91 11.51 -4.32 8.42
CA TYR A 91 10.78 -4.34 7.16
C TYR A 91 11.52 -3.49 6.15
N LYS A 92 11.55 -3.95 4.91
CA LYS A 92 12.13 -3.18 3.81
C LYS A 92 11.40 -3.52 2.52
N ILE A 93 11.53 -2.65 1.52
CA ILE A 93 11.01 -2.96 0.20
C ILE A 93 11.84 -4.10 -0.37
N SER A 94 11.15 -5.13 -0.88
CA SER A 94 11.81 -6.27 -1.50
C SER A 94 12.39 -5.87 -2.86
N PRO A 95 13.27 -6.70 -3.43
CA PRO A 95 13.72 -6.44 -4.81
C PRO A 95 12.56 -6.30 -5.79
N TYR A 96 11.53 -7.15 -5.68
CA TYR A 96 10.35 -7.02 -6.52
C TYR A 96 9.59 -5.75 -6.20
N GLY A 97 9.51 -5.38 -4.91
CA GLY A 97 8.81 -4.18 -4.47
C GLY A 97 9.42 -2.89 -5.02
N GLU A 98 10.67 -2.93 -5.41
CA GLU A 98 11.30 -1.78 -6.05
C GLU A 98 10.53 -1.32 -7.28
N SER A 99 9.82 -2.24 -7.93
CA SER A 99 9.04 -1.92 -9.12
C SER A 99 7.89 -0.95 -8.83
N VAL A 100 7.47 -0.83 -7.57
CA VAL A 100 6.37 0.06 -7.17
C VAL A 100 6.83 1.50 -7.04
N ARG A 101 8.14 1.74 -7.03
CA ARG A 101 8.68 3.08 -6.80
C ARG A 101 8.16 4.09 -7.83
N LEU A 102 8.12 3.70 -9.10
CA LEU A 102 7.61 4.58 -10.15
C LEU A 102 6.14 4.93 -9.94
N LEU A 103 5.36 3.96 -9.48
CA LEU A 103 3.96 4.22 -9.20
C LEU A 103 3.81 5.22 -8.05
N ILE A 104 4.57 5.04 -6.99
CA ILE A 104 4.53 5.95 -5.85
C ILE A 104 4.87 7.37 -6.29
N GLU A 105 5.92 7.51 -7.12
CA GLU A 105 6.31 8.83 -7.60
C GLU A 105 5.24 9.45 -8.49
N ALA A 106 4.60 8.65 -9.34
CA ALA A 106 3.52 9.14 -10.19
C ALA A 106 2.35 9.65 -9.36
N VAL A 107 1.97 8.89 -8.34
CA VAL A 107 0.86 9.28 -7.46
C VAL A 107 1.23 10.54 -6.67
N ARG A 108 2.46 10.63 -6.17
CA ARG A 108 2.90 11.82 -5.44
C ARG A 108 2.90 13.06 -6.35
N THR A 109 3.37 12.91 -7.57
CA THR A 109 3.40 14.01 -8.53
C THR A 109 1.99 14.51 -8.83
N TRP A 110 1.09 13.58 -9.07
CA TRP A 110 -0.30 13.94 -9.31
C TRP A 110 -0.92 14.62 -8.09
N GLY A 111 -0.63 14.06 -6.90
CA GLY A 111 -1.16 14.62 -5.65
C GLY A 111 -0.66 16.03 -5.39
N ARG A 112 0.63 16.28 -5.68
CA ARG A 112 1.22 17.60 -5.50
C ARG A 112 0.50 18.62 -6.39
N ALA A 113 0.30 18.27 -7.65
CA ALA A 113 -0.41 19.15 -8.58
C ALA A 113 -1.84 19.39 -8.13
N HIS A 114 -2.48 18.35 -7.60
CA HIS A 114 -3.86 18.45 -7.12
C HIS A 114 -3.95 19.41 -5.93
N LEU A 115 -2.97 19.35 -5.01
CA LEU A 115 -2.94 20.26 -3.87
C LEU A 115 -2.75 21.70 -4.32
N GLU A 116 -1.91 21.93 -5.33
CA GLU A 116 -1.72 23.27 -5.87
C GLU A 116 -3.00 23.82 -6.48
N ARG A 117 -3.73 22.94 -7.18
CA ARG A 117 -5.00 23.34 -7.79
C ARG A 117 -6.03 23.77 -6.76
N ARG A 118 -5.96 23.25 -5.53
CA ARG A 118 -6.91 23.54 -4.47
C ARG A 118 -6.60 24.80 -3.68
N LYS A 119 -5.44 25.39 -3.90
CA LYS A 119 -5.09 26.63 -3.21
C LYS A 119 -5.96 27.77 -3.69
N PRO A 120 -6.39 28.69 -2.78
CA PRO A 120 -7.19 29.85 -3.18
C PRO A 120 -6.38 30.80 -4.07
#